data_a61fa4b8dd0792ad169ae08dcf837bac
#
_entry.id   a61fa4b8dd0792ad169ae08dcf837bac
#
_cell.length_a   1.000
_cell.length_b   1.000
_cell.length_c   1.000
_cell.angle_alpha   90.00
_cell.angle_beta   90.00
_cell.angle_gamma   90.00
#
_symmetry.space_group_name_H-M   'P 1'
#
loop_
_entity.id
_entity.type
_entity.pdbx_description
1 polymer ?
#
loop_
_entity_poly.entity_id
_entity_poly.type
_entity_poly.pdbx_seq_one_letter_code
_entity_poly.pdbx_strand_id
1 'polypeptide(L)'
;LDKGWHVAPTNNQDNHKGNWGDSNTARSVVLAEDLSEESIYDAMKNYRVYATEDNDLSILYTLNDNAMGSILDDQEDIDIEVSLSDPTDTEGETKVEVIVNGGQTLAESTYDGTSQVITFENLPATYGYYYIRVTQADKDIAVTSPVWVGESVNAGVSNTDSDVALPIKGDEITISSQIFNNLSDDMQVTSLTYTMEGQEEPFHTADVSSIGDNGKVAARTSHNYEFLYTASQAGGFNINVRMTAMIGGEEYTFTDVLKLSVSDPSIATKVLIDGTHYNDYVNGYYSGNMGNFINMGTADNIQVRIAQPGEEINADTLKDISLFVISAPLKYTSEYTGDAEVSVFENEFVRVVADYVQNGGTVIVCGLADYQDSNSGSPYTTYEQVNKLLSAIGSTMKVNDDELIDQDENGGQPYRLYFDDYNYSSEDPVVQQVLDGIEESGLMYSSYSGCSLSLGSGEAIVYGHDTTYSINSKAPTQGHDKPVLGYSSPYDENQAVVEKGDVVAMATEQVGEGRVFLSGTVFCSNFEVAAEDQVSYSNGIIAQNILKMVQKEPEISTIEEARAGSDGEVFTVIGTVANGTAETGNAFFNTIYIQDENGNGINVFPIDDNNIRRGDRVMVTGSISEYI
;
A
#
# COMPACT_ATOMS: atom_id res chain seq x y z
N LEU A 1 13.51 4.60 -4.22
CA LEU A 1 14.49 5.68 -4.28
C LEU A 1 14.60 6.42 -2.96
N ASP A 2 13.50 6.96 -2.41
CA ASP A 2 13.51 7.72 -1.14
C ASP A 2 14.04 6.95 0.07
N LYS A 3 14.05 5.64 -0.01
CA LYS A 3 14.63 4.74 1.00
C LYS A 3 16.13 4.47 0.78
N GLY A 4 16.81 5.25 -0.07
CA GLY A 4 18.25 5.12 -0.34
C GLY A 4 18.63 4.00 -1.30
N TRP A 5 17.68 3.35 -1.97
CA TRP A 5 17.99 2.32 -2.95
C TRP A 5 18.44 2.92 -4.27
N HIS A 6 19.57 2.47 -4.78
CA HIS A 6 19.95 2.69 -6.17
C HIS A 6 19.36 1.60 -7.04
N VAL A 7 18.29 1.93 -7.74
CA VAL A 7 17.56 1.03 -8.63
C VAL A 7 17.23 1.71 -9.93
N ALA A 8 17.11 0.92 -10.99
CA ALA A 8 16.69 1.34 -12.30
C ALA A 8 15.32 0.74 -12.64
N PRO A 9 14.47 1.44 -13.40
CA PRO A 9 13.18 0.94 -13.80
C PRO A 9 13.32 -0.15 -14.87
N THR A 10 12.41 -1.12 -14.85
CA THR A 10 12.24 -2.11 -15.91
C THR A 10 10.77 -2.27 -16.24
N ASN A 11 10.45 -2.55 -17.51
CA ASN A 11 9.11 -2.93 -17.93
C ASN A 11 9.18 -4.27 -18.64
N ASN A 12 8.32 -5.22 -18.24
CA ASN A 12 8.33 -6.58 -18.71
C ASN A 12 6.94 -6.99 -19.20
N GLN A 13 6.92 -7.98 -20.09
CA GLN A 13 5.69 -8.50 -20.67
C GLN A 13 5.03 -9.59 -19.82
N ASP A 14 5.70 -10.10 -18.77
CA ASP A 14 5.32 -11.29 -17.99
C ASP A 14 4.80 -12.44 -18.90
N ASN A 15 5.43 -12.61 -20.05
CA ASN A 15 4.95 -13.46 -21.12
C ASN A 15 5.32 -14.93 -20.90
N HIS A 16 4.32 -15.74 -20.61
CA HIS A 16 4.43 -17.19 -20.43
C HIS A 16 4.10 -18.00 -21.70
N LYS A 17 3.94 -17.33 -22.85
CA LYS A 17 3.66 -17.93 -24.16
C LYS A 17 4.87 -17.83 -25.08
N GLY A 18 4.85 -18.47 -26.25
CA GLY A 18 5.99 -18.49 -27.16
C GLY A 18 6.21 -17.24 -28.01
N ASN A 19 5.49 -16.14 -27.76
CA ASN A 19 5.59 -14.87 -28.50
C ASN A 19 6.34 -13.78 -27.71
N TRP A 20 7.48 -14.14 -27.15
CA TRP A 20 8.33 -13.21 -26.40
C TRP A 20 8.76 -12.00 -27.23
N GLY A 21 8.65 -10.82 -26.64
CA GLY A 21 8.96 -9.55 -27.31
C GLY A 21 7.86 -9.01 -28.23
N ASP A 22 6.76 -9.73 -28.40
CA ASP A 22 5.67 -9.40 -29.34
C ASP A 22 4.27 -9.49 -28.71
N SER A 23 4.18 -9.63 -27.40
CA SER A 23 2.88 -9.74 -26.72
C SER A 23 2.28 -8.38 -26.34
N ASN A 24 3.11 -7.35 -26.19
CA ASN A 24 2.75 -5.95 -26.02
C ASN A 24 3.90 -5.02 -26.44
N THR A 25 3.70 -3.71 -26.32
CA THR A 25 4.67 -2.66 -26.67
C THR A 25 5.70 -2.37 -25.59
N ALA A 26 5.48 -2.82 -24.35
CA ALA A 26 6.37 -2.55 -23.22
C ALA A 26 7.82 -3.03 -23.42
N ARG A 27 8.77 -2.20 -23.04
CA ARG A 27 10.23 -2.47 -23.19
C ARG A 27 11.02 -2.00 -21.96
N SER A 28 12.05 -2.78 -21.64
CA SER A 28 13.21 -2.28 -20.88
C SER A 28 14.31 -1.96 -21.87
N VAL A 29 14.74 -0.72 -21.92
CA VAL A 29 15.74 -0.24 -22.87
C VAL A 29 17.08 -0.07 -22.18
N VAL A 30 18.15 -0.61 -22.78
CA VAL A 30 19.52 -0.56 -22.26
C VAL A 30 20.38 0.29 -23.18
N LEU A 31 21.00 1.34 -22.63
CA LEU A 31 21.87 2.25 -23.37
C LEU A 31 23.32 1.72 -23.36
N ALA A 32 23.60 0.76 -24.22
CA ALA A 32 24.90 0.14 -24.40
C ALA A 32 25.67 0.77 -25.58
N GLU A 33 27.02 0.74 -25.56
CA GLU A 33 27.84 1.25 -26.63
C GLU A 33 27.73 0.38 -27.91
N ASP A 34 27.58 -0.92 -27.73
CA ASP A 34 27.35 -1.88 -28.80
C ASP A 34 26.51 -3.09 -28.30
N LEU A 35 26.21 -4.05 -29.17
CA LEU A 35 25.42 -5.23 -28.85
C LEU A 35 26.25 -6.39 -28.29
N SER A 36 27.44 -6.15 -27.76
CA SER A 36 28.19 -7.18 -27.05
C SER A 36 27.62 -7.45 -25.66
N GLU A 37 27.75 -8.68 -25.18
CA GLU A 37 27.34 -9.06 -23.84
C GLU A 37 28.01 -8.17 -22.78
N GLU A 38 29.30 -7.86 -22.95
CA GLU A 38 30.07 -7.01 -22.04
C GLU A 38 29.50 -5.60 -21.97
N SER A 39 29.18 -4.99 -23.11
CA SER A 39 28.63 -3.63 -23.19
C SER A 39 27.22 -3.54 -22.59
N ILE A 40 26.38 -4.55 -22.83
CA ILE A 40 25.03 -4.62 -22.25
C ILE A 40 25.11 -4.76 -20.73
N TYR A 41 25.92 -5.67 -20.19
CA TYR A 41 26.08 -5.82 -18.74
C TYR A 41 26.72 -4.60 -18.09
N ASP A 42 27.65 -3.93 -18.76
CA ASP A 42 28.22 -2.67 -18.26
C ASP A 42 27.14 -1.58 -18.15
N ALA A 43 26.31 -1.44 -19.17
CA ALA A 43 25.21 -0.48 -19.13
C ALA A 43 24.20 -0.79 -18.00
N MET A 44 23.83 -2.06 -17.83
CA MET A 44 22.93 -2.47 -16.75
C MET A 44 23.53 -2.24 -15.36
N LYS A 45 24.82 -2.55 -15.15
CA LYS A 45 25.50 -2.34 -13.86
C LYS A 45 25.65 -0.85 -13.51
N ASN A 46 25.68 0.00 -14.51
CA ASN A 46 25.77 1.46 -14.36
C ASN A 46 24.40 2.13 -14.49
N TYR A 47 23.29 1.39 -14.35
CA TYR A 47 21.93 1.91 -14.38
C TYR A 47 21.57 2.71 -15.64
N ARG A 48 22.26 2.50 -16.76
CA ARG A 48 21.98 3.15 -18.06
C ARG A 48 20.80 2.45 -18.75
N VAL A 49 19.62 2.53 -18.12
CA VAL A 49 18.41 1.88 -18.59
C VAL A 49 17.19 2.78 -18.35
N TYR A 50 16.15 2.57 -19.14
CA TYR A 50 14.83 3.14 -18.89
C TYR A 50 13.73 2.12 -19.22
N ALA A 51 12.57 2.32 -18.63
CA ALA A 51 11.37 1.55 -18.91
C ALA A 51 10.40 2.38 -19.74
N THR A 52 9.71 1.75 -20.68
CA THR A 52 8.69 2.39 -21.52
C THR A 52 7.55 1.42 -21.85
N GLU A 53 6.35 1.95 -22.06
CA GLU A 53 5.20 1.22 -22.58
C GLU A 53 5.17 1.22 -24.11
N ASP A 54 5.91 2.11 -24.73
CA ASP A 54 6.09 2.22 -26.17
C ASP A 54 7.36 1.49 -26.66
N ASN A 55 7.29 0.86 -27.82
CA ASN A 55 8.35 0.00 -28.35
C ASN A 55 9.40 0.73 -29.20
N ASP A 56 9.21 1.99 -29.59
CA ASP A 56 10.15 2.78 -30.40
C ASP A 56 10.47 4.17 -29.85
N LEU A 57 9.94 4.53 -28.65
CA LEU A 57 10.36 5.72 -27.93
C LEU A 57 11.82 5.62 -27.49
N SER A 58 12.64 6.58 -27.91
CA SER A 58 14.05 6.70 -27.51
C SER A 58 14.27 7.90 -26.61
N ILE A 59 14.89 7.67 -25.44
CA ILE A 59 15.20 8.71 -24.45
C ILE A 59 16.69 8.71 -24.13
N LEU A 60 17.33 9.88 -24.28
CA LEU A 60 18.64 10.17 -23.71
C LEU A 60 18.48 11.28 -22.67
N TYR A 61 18.98 11.04 -21.48
CA TYR A 61 18.89 11.96 -20.36
C TYR A 61 20.27 12.19 -19.75
N THR A 62 20.64 13.46 -19.58
CA THR A 62 21.86 13.87 -18.86
C THR A 62 21.54 14.91 -17.80
N LEU A 63 22.28 14.88 -16.69
CA LEU A 63 22.29 15.87 -15.64
C LEU A 63 23.75 16.38 -15.47
N ASN A 64 23.97 17.69 -15.66
CA ASN A 64 25.30 18.30 -15.65
C ASN A 64 26.30 17.50 -16.54
N ASP A 65 25.89 17.17 -17.76
CA ASP A 65 26.63 16.35 -18.74
C ASP A 65 26.86 14.88 -18.34
N ASN A 66 26.31 14.41 -17.22
CA ASN A 66 26.41 13.01 -16.79
C ASN A 66 25.17 12.23 -17.19
N ALA A 67 25.34 11.04 -17.77
CA ALA A 67 24.25 10.21 -18.24
C ALA A 67 23.39 9.67 -17.09
N MET A 68 22.15 9.29 -17.40
CA MET A 68 21.30 8.54 -16.45
C MET A 68 22.04 7.39 -15.81
N GLY A 69 21.77 7.13 -14.53
CA GLY A 69 22.47 6.13 -13.72
C GLY A 69 23.73 6.62 -13.01
N SER A 70 24.18 7.85 -13.28
CA SER A 70 25.35 8.41 -12.61
C SER A 70 25.08 8.74 -11.15
N ILE A 71 26.13 8.60 -10.32
CA ILE A 71 26.16 9.02 -8.92
C ILE A 71 27.16 10.15 -8.80
N LEU A 72 26.71 11.32 -8.37
CA LEU A 72 27.49 12.55 -8.35
C LEU A 72 27.66 13.07 -6.93
N ASP A 73 28.79 13.69 -6.67
CA ASP A 73 28.98 14.52 -5.46
C ASP A 73 28.01 15.70 -5.46
N ASP A 74 28.01 16.46 -4.36
CA ASP A 74 27.19 17.68 -4.22
C ASP A 74 27.39 18.61 -5.44
N GLN A 75 26.30 19.12 -5.96
CA GLN A 75 26.24 20.05 -7.07
C GLN A 75 25.82 21.44 -6.57
N GLU A 76 26.22 22.51 -7.27
CA GLU A 76 25.76 23.89 -6.94
C GLU A 76 24.37 24.17 -7.54
N ASP A 77 24.17 23.72 -8.78
CA ASP A 77 22.92 23.80 -9.53
C ASP A 77 22.76 22.57 -10.43
N ILE A 78 21.60 22.37 -10.99
CA ILE A 78 21.27 21.23 -11.84
C ILE A 78 20.78 21.71 -13.20
N ASP A 79 21.51 21.31 -14.23
CA ASP A 79 21.11 21.45 -15.63
C ASP A 79 20.76 20.06 -16.20
N ILE A 80 19.59 19.93 -16.79
CA ILE A 80 19.10 18.68 -17.37
C ILE A 80 18.85 18.85 -18.86
N GLU A 81 19.37 17.92 -19.66
CA GLU A 81 19.03 17.79 -21.07
C GLU A 81 18.35 16.43 -21.31
N VAL A 82 17.19 16.47 -21.98
CA VAL A 82 16.43 15.28 -22.38
C VAL A 82 16.24 15.31 -23.89
N SER A 83 16.82 14.34 -24.60
CA SER A 83 16.62 14.13 -26.03
C SER A 83 15.63 13.00 -26.22
N LEU A 84 14.54 13.27 -26.93
CA LEU A 84 13.43 12.36 -27.19
C LEU A 84 13.27 12.11 -28.68
N SER A 85 12.98 10.88 -29.07
CA SER A 85 12.63 10.51 -30.43
C SER A 85 11.61 9.38 -30.41
N ASP A 86 10.48 9.63 -31.05
CA ASP A 86 9.36 8.72 -31.21
C ASP A 86 8.86 8.80 -32.64
N PRO A 87 9.26 7.85 -33.52
CA PRO A 87 8.95 7.91 -34.94
C PRO A 87 7.49 7.65 -35.28
N THR A 88 6.76 6.91 -34.44
CA THR A 88 5.39 6.48 -34.74
C THR A 88 4.33 7.36 -34.10
N ASP A 89 4.60 7.95 -32.95
CA ASP A 89 3.66 8.83 -32.24
C ASP A 89 3.82 10.28 -32.76
N THR A 90 3.03 10.59 -33.79
CA THR A 90 3.20 11.83 -34.58
C THR A 90 2.21 12.93 -34.24
N GLU A 91 1.19 12.65 -33.44
CA GLU A 91 0.09 13.58 -33.17
C GLU A 91 -0.21 13.67 -31.65
N GLY A 92 -0.30 14.87 -31.14
CA GLY A 92 -0.68 15.18 -29.77
C GLY A 92 0.48 15.64 -28.90
N GLU A 93 0.14 16.08 -27.69
CA GLU A 93 1.11 16.67 -26.76
C GLU A 93 1.73 15.58 -25.85
N THR A 94 3.05 15.50 -25.87
CA THR A 94 3.85 14.68 -24.96
C THR A 94 4.35 15.53 -23.80
N LYS A 95 4.14 15.08 -22.57
CA LYS A 95 4.57 15.73 -21.34
C LYS A 95 5.89 15.12 -20.85
N VAL A 96 6.84 15.96 -20.47
CA VAL A 96 8.14 15.57 -19.91
C VAL A 96 8.32 16.24 -18.56
N GLU A 97 8.55 15.45 -17.54
CA GLU A 97 8.63 15.90 -16.15
C GLU A 97 9.96 15.49 -15.52
N VAL A 98 10.53 16.41 -14.76
CA VAL A 98 11.67 16.13 -13.86
C VAL A 98 11.10 15.75 -12.49
N ILE A 99 11.31 14.52 -12.08
CA ILE A 99 10.83 13.98 -10.80
C ILE A 99 11.97 13.87 -9.81
N VAL A 100 11.69 14.25 -8.56
CA VAL A 100 12.64 14.26 -7.45
C VAL A 100 12.10 13.52 -6.24
N ASN A 101 12.80 13.57 -5.11
CA ASN A 101 12.42 12.93 -3.83
C ASN A 101 10.93 13.07 -3.52
N GLY A 102 10.31 11.99 -3.05
CA GLY A 102 8.89 11.92 -2.76
C GLY A 102 7.98 11.88 -4.00
N GLY A 103 8.51 11.60 -5.19
CA GLY A 103 7.74 11.57 -6.43
C GLY A 103 7.24 12.95 -6.91
N GLN A 104 7.83 14.03 -6.40
CA GLN A 104 7.43 15.40 -6.72
C GLN A 104 7.90 15.81 -8.12
N THR A 105 7.03 16.43 -8.89
CA THR A 105 7.39 17.08 -10.14
C THR A 105 8.07 18.43 -9.84
N LEU A 106 9.37 18.52 -10.11
CA LEU A 106 10.16 19.73 -9.91
C LEU A 106 10.01 20.70 -11.08
N ALA A 107 9.99 20.20 -12.30
CA ALA A 107 9.84 20.96 -13.53
C ALA A 107 9.13 20.11 -14.58
N GLU A 108 8.44 20.76 -15.51
CA GLU A 108 7.75 20.10 -16.61
C GLU A 108 7.83 20.91 -17.90
N SER A 109 7.72 20.19 -19.02
CA SER A 109 7.62 20.77 -20.36
C SER A 109 6.78 19.89 -21.23
N THR A 110 6.20 20.44 -22.29
CA THR A 110 5.45 19.68 -23.28
C THR A 110 5.96 19.95 -24.69
N TYR A 111 5.81 18.97 -25.58
CA TYR A 111 6.09 19.15 -27.00
C TYR A 111 5.09 18.36 -27.87
N ASP A 112 4.99 18.77 -29.11
CA ASP A 112 4.21 18.10 -30.16
C ASP A 112 5.17 17.73 -31.31
N GLY A 113 5.10 16.49 -31.78
CA GLY A 113 5.94 15.97 -32.86
C GLY A 113 6.82 14.78 -32.45
N THR A 114 7.58 14.26 -33.43
CA THR A 114 8.30 12.98 -33.34
C THR A 114 9.68 13.07 -32.67
N SER A 115 10.22 14.25 -32.40
CA SER A 115 11.48 14.40 -31.71
C SER A 115 11.66 15.79 -31.12
N GLN A 116 12.28 15.85 -29.95
CA GLN A 116 12.57 17.10 -29.24
C GLN A 116 13.81 16.96 -28.36
N VAL A 117 14.53 18.07 -28.20
CA VAL A 117 15.49 18.25 -27.12
C VAL A 117 14.92 19.28 -26.16
N ILE A 118 14.80 18.91 -24.90
CA ILE A 118 14.25 19.75 -23.82
C ILE A 118 15.37 19.98 -22.81
N THR A 119 15.53 21.22 -22.38
CA THR A 119 16.50 21.61 -21.34
C THR A 119 15.77 22.24 -20.16
N PHE A 120 16.20 21.86 -18.96
CA PHE A 120 15.79 22.49 -17.70
C PHE A 120 17.06 23.02 -17.05
N GLU A 121 17.18 24.33 -16.90
CA GLU A 121 18.38 25.01 -16.43
C GLU A 121 18.20 25.60 -15.03
N ASN A 122 19.30 25.60 -14.25
CA ASN A 122 19.35 26.19 -12.90
C ASN A 122 18.31 25.64 -11.92
N LEU A 123 18.05 24.34 -11.98
CA LEU A 123 17.19 23.69 -11.00
C LEU A 123 17.89 23.59 -9.63
N PRO A 124 17.12 23.56 -8.51
CA PRO A 124 17.70 23.39 -7.18
C PRO A 124 18.45 22.05 -7.04
N ALA A 125 19.69 22.09 -6.52
CA ALA A 125 20.52 20.92 -6.23
C ALA A 125 20.28 20.38 -4.79
N THR A 126 19.03 20.46 -4.29
CA THR A 126 18.68 20.10 -2.90
C THR A 126 18.06 18.71 -2.76
N TYR A 127 17.90 18.00 -3.87
CA TYR A 127 17.30 16.68 -3.91
C TYR A 127 18.36 15.59 -4.10
N GLY A 128 18.15 14.43 -3.52
CA GLY A 128 19.10 13.31 -3.58
C GLY A 128 19.07 12.55 -4.90
N TYR A 129 18.04 12.73 -5.73
CA TYR A 129 17.95 12.14 -7.06
C TYR A 129 17.02 12.93 -7.99
N TYR A 130 17.25 12.76 -9.30
CA TYR A 130 16.46 13.36 -10.39
C TYR A 130 16.27 12.31 -11.47
N TYR A 131 15.04 12.11 -11.94
CA TYR A 131 14.75 11.25 -13.08
C TYR A 131 13.69 11.88 -13.99
N ILE A 132 13.56 11.36 -15.20
CA ILE A 132 12.60 11.85 -16.18
C ILE A 132 11.42 10.88 -16.27
N ARG A 133 10.21 11.42 -16.19
CA ARG A 133 8.96 10.76 -16.57
C ARG A 133 8.44 11.40 -17.84
N VAL A 134 8.11 10.59 -18.84
CA VAL A 134 7.47 10.99 -20.10
C VAL A 134 6.08 10.40 -20.11
N THR A 135 5.07 11.22 -20.43
CA THR A 135 3.70 10.76 -20.68
C THR A 135 3.32 11.17 -22.09
N GLN A 136 3.12 10.20 -22.97
CA GLN A 136 2.81 10.40 -24.39
C GLN A 136 1.34 10.79 -24.58
N ALA A 137 0.97 11.20 -25.79
CA ALA A 137 -0.38 11.66 -26.10
C ALA A 137 -1.45 10.56 -25.95
N ASP A 138 -1.08 9.31 -26.23
CA ASP A 138 -1.92 8.11 -26.07
C ASP A 138 -1.97 7.58 -24.62
N LYS A 139 -1.19 8.19 -23.70
CA LYS A 139 -1.04 7.90 -22.27
C LYS A 139 0.02 6.85 -21.93
N ASP A 140 0.75 6.38 -22.90
CA ASP A 140 1.91 5.54 -22.63
C ASP A 140 2.95 6.30 -21.78
N ILE A 141 3.58 5.59 -20.84
CA ILE A 141 4.51 6.17 -19.88
C ILE A 141 5.90 5.59 -20.08
N ALA A 142 6.90 6.48 -19.97
CA ALA A 142 8.29 6.06 -19.86
C ALA A 142 8.96 6.71 -18.65
N VAL A 143 9.88 5.96 -18.01
CA VAL A 143 10.62 6.40 -16.82
C VAL A 143 12.10 6.05 -16.96
N THR A 144 12.97 7.04 -16.75
CA THR A 144 14.42 6.83 -16.82
C THR A 144 15.01 6.38 -15.48
N SER A 145 16.20 5.79 -15.52
CA SER A 145 17.03 5.70 -14.33
C SER A 145 17.34 7.09 -13.78
N PRO A 146 17.44 7.25 -12.45
CA PRO A 146 17.85 8.50 -11.83
C PRO A 146 19.32 8.85 -12.10
N VAL A 147 19.65 10.12 -11.91
CA VAL A 147 20.99 10.55 -11.49
C VAL A 147 20.90 10.92 -10.02
N TRP A 148 21.76 10.33 -9.19
CA TRP A 148 21.85 10.61 -7.76
C TRP A 148 22.88 11.73 -7.51
N VAL A 149 22.57 12.63 -6.56
CA VAL A 149 23.37 13.81 -6.26
C VAL A 149 23.60 13.89 -4.75
N GLY A 150 24.80 14.29 -4.34
CA GLY A 150 25.16 14.44 -2.93
C GLY A 150 25.56 13.15 -2.24
N GLU A 151 25.74 12.07 -2.98
CA GLU A 151 26.13 10.78 -2.43
C GLU A 151 27.60 10.47 -2.72
N SER A 152 28.45 10.66 -1.72
CA SER A 152 29.86 10.27 -1.83
C SER A 152 30.10 8.77 -1.59
N VAL A 153 29.16 8.05 -0.97
CA VAL A 153 29.36 6.67 -0.51
C VAL A 153 28.06 5.85 -0.56
N ASN A 154 28.06 4.74 -1.27
CA ASN A 154 26.91 3.82 -1.31
C ASN A 154 26.88 2.90 -0.06
N ALA A 155 26.66 3.50 1.09
CA ALA A 155 26.48 2.87 2.38
C ALA A 155 25.66 3.81 3.27
N GLY A 156 25.03 3.30 4.32
CA GLY A 156 24.27 4.19 5.20
C GLY A 156 23.28 3.50 6.12
N VAL A 157 22.34 4.31 6.62
CA VAL A 157 21.15 3.90 7.33
C VAL A 157 19.92 4.34 6.55
N SER A 158 18.92 3.49 6.44
CA SER A 158 17.69 3.72 5.68
C SER A 158 16.55 2.85 6.19
N ASN A 159 15.36 3.01 5.59
CA ASN A 159 14.19 2.20 5.92
C ASN A 159 13.89 2.19 7.43
N THR A 160 14.07 3.32 8.11
CA THR A 160 13.65 3.42 9.50
C THR A 160 12.13 3.45 9.54
N ASP A 161 11.54 2.45 10.18
CA ASP A 161 10.08 2.25 10.23
C ASP A 161 9.67 1.65 11.57
N SER A 162 8.37 1.64 11.85
CA SER A 162 7.80 0.94 12.99
C SER A 162 6.94 -0.23 12.54
N ASP A 163 6.90 -1.30 13.33
CA ASP A 163 6.09 -2.49 13.08
C ASP A 163 4.57 -2.23 13.14
N VAL A 164 4.16 -1.06 13.66
CA VAL A 164 2.78 -0.60 13.73
C VAL A 164 2.65 0.75 13.04
N ALA A 165 1.91 0.82 11.94
CA ALA A 165 1.76 2.04 11.13
C ALA A 165 1.12 3.21 11.90
N LEU A 166 0.19 2.95 12.82
CA LEU A 166 -0.41 3.92 13.71
C LEU A 166 -0.45 3.37 15.15
N PRO A 167 0.62 3.50 15.95
CA PRO A 167 0.57 3.17 17.36
C PRO A 167 -0.47 4.00 18.11
N ILE A 168 -1.03 3.42 19.16
CA ILE A 168 -1.86 4.15 20.13
C ILE A 168 -0.97 4.50 21.34
N LYS A 169 -1.15 5.69 21.89
CA LYS A 169 -0.41 6.11 23.08
C LYS A 169 -0.47 5.04 24.18
N GLY A 170 0.70 4.59 24.60
CA GLY A 170 0.91 3.51 25.54
C GLY A 170 1.36 2.20 24.89
N ASP A 171 1.25 2.05 23.56
CA ASP A 171 1.72 0.86 22.86
C ASP A 171 3.25 0.77 22.95
N GLU A 172 3.74 -0.45 23.09
CA GLU A 172 5.13 -0.80 22.85
C GLU A 172 5.26 -1.29 21.40
N ILE A 173 6.10 -0.63 20.62
CA ILE A 173 6.33 -0.91 19.21
C ILE A 173 7.80 -1.20 18.96
N THR A 174 8.09 -1.89 17.87
CA THR A 174 9.46 -2.10 17.40
C THR A 174 9.80 -1.05 16.34
N ILE A 175 10.85 -0.26 16.62
CA ILE A 175 11.45 0.59 15.58
C ILE A 175 12.63 -0.17 14.99
N SER A 176 12.67 -0.25 13.65
CA SER A 176 13.73 -0.89 12.89
C SER A 176 14.42 0.08 11.95
N SER A 177 15.71 -0.11 11.70
CA SER A 177 16.49 0.62 10.69
C SER A 177 17.38 -0.36 9.94
N GLN A 178 17.44 -0.24 8.62
CA GLN A 178 18.36 -1.01 7.81
C GLN A 178 19.69 -0.27 7.69
N ILE A 179 20.76 -0.91 8.12
CA ILE A 179 22.14 -0.46 7.95
C ILE A 179 22.71 -1.22 6.76
N PHE A 180 23.04 -0.53 5.68
CA PHE A 180 23.50 -1.16 4.45
C PHE A 180 24.91 -0.73 4.09
N ASN A 181 25.64 -1.65 3.45
CA ASN A 181 26.98 -1.43 2.92
C ASN A 181 27.11 -2.09 1.54
N ASN A 182 26.92 -1.30 0.50
CA ASN A 182 27.03 -1.76 -0.89
C ASN A 182 28.44 -1.64 -1.47
N LEU A 183 29.42 -1.21 -0.65
CA LEU A 183 30.81 -1.05 -1.05
C LEU A 183 31.56 -2.38 -1.16
N SER A 184 32.77 -2.34 -1.73
CA SER A 184 33.71 -3.47 -1.76
C SER A 184 34.48 -3.67 -0.45
N ASP A 185 34.47 -2.68 0.42
CA ASP A 185 35.17 -2.67 1.70
C ASP A 185 34.18 -2.76 2.88
N ASP A 186 34.64 -3.30 4.00
CA ASP A 186 33.82 -3.37 5.23
C ASP A 186 33.61 -1.96 5.82
N MET A 187 32.42 -1.74 6.36
CA MET A 187 32.05 -0.54 7.11
C MET A 187 32.05 -0.83 8.60
N GLN A 188 32.65 0.04 9.41
CA GLN A 188 32.62 -0.04 10.88
C GLN A 188 31.71 1.05 11.42
N VAL A 189 30.52 0.70 11.87
CA VAL A 189 29.59 1.61 12.58
C VAL A 189 30.23 1.99 13.92
N THR A 190 30.25 3.27 14.22
CA THR A 190 30.80 3.83 15.46
C THR A 190 29.74 4.42 16.38
N SER A 191 28.59 4.85 15.83
CA SER A 191 27.43 5.32 16.57
C SER A 191 26.17 5.17 15.73
N LEU A 192 25.03 4.90 16.42
CA LEU A 192 23.69 4.99 15.85
C LEU A 192 22.75 5.53 16.92
N THR A 193 22.10 6.65 16.65
CA THR A 193 21.26 7.38 17.62
C THR A 193 19.93 7.78 17.02
N TYR A 194 18.91 7.83 17.87
CA TYR A 194 17.54 8.23 17.55
C TYR A 194 17.13 9.41 18.42
N THR A 195 16.79 10.52 17.79
CA THR A 195 16.49 11.78 18.47
C THR A 195 15.12 12.29 18.03
N MET A 196 14.26 12.61 18.96
CA MET A 196 12.99 13.26 18.66
C MET A 196 13.24 14.66 18.11
N GLU A 197 12.54 15.06 17.05
CA GLU A 197 12.67 16.41 16.50
C GLU A 197 12.45 17.48 17.58
N GLY A 198 13.31 18.50 17.59
CA GLY A 198 13.31 19.55 18.61
C GLY A 198 13.99 19.18 19.94
N GLN A 199 14.46 17.94 20.13
CA GLN A 199 15.26 17.54 21.27
C GLN A 199 16.76 17.58 20.89
N GLU A 200 17.63 17.88 21.87
CA GLU A 200 19.09 17.86 21.66
C GLU A 200 19.70 16.47 21.97
N GLU A 201 19.11 15.74 22.91
CA GLU A 201 19.63 14.47 23.38
C GLU A 201 18.86 13.30 22.75
N PRO A 202 19.55 12.23 22.30
CA PRO A 202 18.89 11.05 21.77
C PRO A 202 18.11 10.32 22.88
N PHE A 203 16.90 9.90 22.57
CA PHE A 203 16.12 9.04 23.48
C PHE A 203 16.55 7.57 23.39
N HIS A 204 17.21 7.19 22.30
CA HIS A 204 17.80 5.87 22.13
C HIS A 204 19.17 5.95 21.46
N THR A 205 20.13 5.19 22.00
CA THR A 205 21.46 4.99 21.41
C THR A 205 21.72 3.49 21.31
N ALA A 206 22.00 3.04 20.11
CA ALA A 206 22.25 1.63 19.85
C ALA A 206 23.52 1.13 20.54
N ASP A 207 23.47 -0.09 21.05
CA ASP A 207 24.69 -0.82 21.36
C ASP A 207 25.34 -1.27 20.05
N VAL A 208 26.38 -0.55 19.63
CA VAL A 208 27.09 -0.81 18.37
C VAL A 208 27.56 -2.27 18.27
N SER A 209 27.81 -2.94 19.42
CA SER A 209 28.25 -4.34 19.41
C SER A 209 27.16 -5.31 18.91
N SER A 210 25.89 -4.89 18.90
CA SER A 210 24.76 -5.67 18.35
C SER A 210 24.57 -5.49 16.83
N ILE A 211 25.28 -4.55 16.21
CA ILE A 211 25.19 -4.27 14.78
C ILE A 211 26.21 -5.14 14.03
N GLY A 212 25.75 -6.04 13.17
CA GLY A 212 26.60 -6.92 12.40
C GLY A 212 27.58 -7.73 13.27
N ASP A 213 28.85 -7.76 12.90
CA ASP A 213 29.90 -8.38 13.70
C ASP A 213 30.61 -7.30 14.54
N ASN A 214 30.06 -7.01 15.72
CA ASN A 214 30.60 -6.02 16.67
C ASN A 214 30.78 -4.61 16.03
N GLY A 215 29.73 -4.12 15.38
CA GLY A 215 29.70 -2.84 14.66
C GLY A 215 30.14 -2.92 13.21
N LYS A 216 30.65 -4.06 12.79
CA LYS A 216 31.13 -4.27 11.43
C LYS A 216 30.02 -4.78 10.52
N VAL A 217 29.70 -4.03 9.48
CA VAL A 217 28.83 -4.44 8.38
C VAL A 217 29.72 -4.80 7.18
N ALA A 218 29.73 -6.07 6.82
CA ALA A 218 30.61 -6.58 5.78
C ALA A 218 30.28 -5.96 4.40
N ALA A 219 31.26 -5.98 3.50
CA ALA A 219 31.08 -5.56 2.11
C ALA A 219 29.88 -6.27 1.47
N ARG A 220 29.04 -5.49 0.75
CA ARG A 220 27.86 -5.97 0.01
C ARG A 220 26.82 -6.71 0.87
N THR A 221 26.67 -6.27 2.13
CA THR A 221 25.66 -6.80 3.06
C THR A 221 24.87 -5.68 3.71
N SER A 222 23.77 -6.08 4.35
CA SER A 222 23.00 -5.21 5.24
C SER A 222 22.77 -5.87 6.58
N HIS A 223 22.43 -5.08 7.59
CA HIS A 223 22.06 -5.50 8.92
C HIS A 223 20.82 -4.74 9.36
N ASN A 224 19.81 -5.45 9.88
CA ASN A 224 18.61 -4.82 10.44
C ASN A 224 18.84 -4.61 11.95
N TYR A 225 18.75 -3.36 12.39
CA TYR A 225 18.82 -3.01 13.82
C TYR A 225 17.42 -2.70 14.34
N GLU A 226 17.05 -3.28 15.48
CA GLU A 226 15.71 -3.15 16.05
C GLU A 226 15.79 -2.83 17.54
N PHE A 227 14.82 -2.05 18.04
CA PHE A 227 14.64 -1.80 19.46
C PHE A 227 13.18 -1.52 19.80
N LEU A 228 12.80 -1.78 21.06
CA LEU A 228 11.47 -1.49 21.58
C LEU A 228 11.36 -0.01 21.98
N TYR A 229 10.27 0.61 21.58
CA TYR A 229 9.92 1.99 21.90
C TYR A 229 8.48 2.05 22.44
N THR A 230 8.27 2.76 23.56
CA THR A 230 6.93 3.02 24.07
C THR A 230 6.43 4.35 23.54
N ALA A 231 5.31 4.35 22.80
CA ALA A 231 4.65 5.54 22.27
C ALA A 231 4.02 6.35 23.43
N SER A 232 4.79 7.20 24.09
CA SER A 232 4.38 7.87 25.33
C SER A 232 3.48 9.09 25.15
N GLN A 233 3.42 9.66 23.95
CA GLN A 233 2.62 10.83 23.59
C GLN A 233 1.84 10.59 22.31
N ALA A 234 0.62 11.13 22.22
CA ALA A 234 -0.14 11.20 20.97
C ALA A 234 0.30 12.41 20.13
N GLY A 235 0.18 12.30 18.80
CA GLY A 235 0.54 13.34 17.84
C GLY A 235 1.49 12.82 16.76
N GLY A 236 1.89 13.72 15.87
CA GLY A 236 2.89 13.44 14.84
C GLY A 236 4.29 13.84 15.29
N PHE A 237 5.26 12.96 15.08
CA PHE A 237 6.66 13.16 15.48
C PHE A 237 7.60 12.76 14.35
N ASN A 238 8.66 13.55 14.14
CA ASN A 238 9.79 13.12 13.36
C ASN A 238 10.88 12.58 14.31
N ILE A 239 11.33 11.36 14.05
CA ILE A 239 12.45 10.73 14.73
C ILE A 239 13.65 10.80 13.80
N ASN A 240 14.62 11.64 14.13
CA ASN A 240 15.85 11.78 13.37
C ASN A 240 16.83 10.66 13.74
N VAL A 241 17.25 9.89 12.76
CA VAL A 241 18.24 8.83 12.89
C VAL A 241 19.57 9.37 12.41
N ARG A 242 20.62 9.17 13.20
CA ARG A 242 21.98 9.56 12.84
C ARG A 242 22.93 8.39 13.10
N MET A 243 23.64 8.00 12.05
CA MET A 243 24.68 6.98 12.11
C MET A 243 26.03 7.60 11.76
N THR A 244 27.10 7.23 12.49
CA THR A 244 28.48 7.47 12.07
C THR A 244 29.19 6.15 11.86
N ALA A 245 30.03 6.10 10.83
CA ALA A 245 30.80 4.91 10.49
C ALA A 245 32.15 5.24 9.89
N MET A 246 33.12 4.34 10.06
CA MET A 246 34.43 4.40 9.44
C MET A 246 34.44 3.52 8.20
N ILE A 247 34.85 4.09 7.06
CA ILE A 247 35.00 3.41 5.77
C ILE A 247 36.35 3.80 5.18
N GLY A 248 37.19 2.82 4.88
CA GLY A 248 38.54 3.10 4.32
C GLY A 248 39.44 3.95 5.22
N GLY A 249 39.09 4.15 6.49
CA GLY A 249 39.81 4.96 7.46
C GLY A 249 39.30 6.41 7.59
N GLU A 250 38.26 6.77 6.86
CA GLU A 250 37.55 8.06 6.96
C GLU A 250 36.23 7.90 7.66
N GLU A 251 35.78 8.94 8.39
CA GLU A 251 34.51 8.96 9.11
C GLU A 251 33.41 9.58 8.27
N TYR A 252 32.28 8.88 8.13
CA TYR A 252 31.08 9.32 7.44
C TYR A 252 29.92 9.45 8.39
N THR A 253 29.02 10.39 8.12
CA THR A 253 27.75 10.56 8.81
C THR A 253 26.61 10.32 7.85
N PHE A 254 25.65 9.48 8.27
CA PHE A 254 24.45 9.15 7.53
C PHE A 254 23.24 9.51 8.38
N THR A 255 22.14 9.88 7.74
CA THR A 255 20.89 10.24 8.41
C THR A 255 19.69 9.58 7.74
N ASP A 256 18.66 9.34 8.54
CA ASP A 256 17.34 8.91 8.09
C ASP A 256 16.28 9.55 8.99
N VAL A 257 15.01 9.52 8.62
CA VAL A 257 13.92 10.11 9.39
C VAL A 257 12.71 9.18 9.37
N LEU A 258 12.25 8.77 10.56
CA LEU A 258 10.95 8.13 10.72
C LEU A 258 9.89 9.19 11.04
N LYS A 259 8.84 9.25 10.22
CA LYS A 259 7.62 10.01 10.52
C LYS A 259 6.65 9.10 11.27
N LEU A 260 6.52 9.30 12.57
CA LEU A 260 5.69 8.48 13.44
C LEU A 260 4.44 9.27 13.84
N SER A 261 3.26 8.75 13.51
CA SER A 261 1.97 9.24 14.02
C SER A 261 1.48 8.32 15.13
N VAL A 262 1.11 8.89 16.27
CA VAL A 262 0.60 8.15 17.43
C VAL A 262 -0.81 8.63 17.76
N SER A 263 -1.78 7.72 17.74
CA SER A 263 -3.18 8.04 18.06
C SER A 263 -3.42 8.11 19.56
N ASP A 264 -4.37 8.95 19.98
CA ASP A 264 -4.85 8.96 21.37
C ASP A 264 -5.88 7.85 21.60
N PRO A 265 -5.85 7.11 22.73
CA PRO A 265 -6.80 6.04 23.03
C PRO A 265 -8.27 6.47 23.01
N SER A 266 -8.57 7.76 23.23
CA SER A 266 -9.95 8.27 23.26
C SER A 266 -10.60 8.28 21.88
N ILE A 267 -9.81 8.41 20.81
CA ILE A 267 -10.28 8.50 19.42
C ILE A 267 -9.86 7.30 18.58
N ALA A 268 -8.89 6.52 19.03
CA ALA A 268 -8.37 5.39 18.28
C ALA A 268 -9.43 4.30 18.04
N THR A 269 -9.54 3.86 16.81
CA THR A 269 -10.27 2.66 16.40
C THR A 269 -9.30 1.52 16.17
N LYS A 270 -9.63 0.31 16.60
CA LYS A 270 -8.76 -0.86 16.44
C LYS A 270 -9.34 -1.85 15.44
N VAL A 271 -8.55 -2.19 14.45
CA VAL A 271 -8.81 -3.22 13.45
C VAL A 271 -7.74 -4.29 13.55
N LEU A 272 -8.14 -5.55 13.55
CA LEU A 272 -7.24 -6.69 13.64
C LEU A 272 -7.35 -7.55 12.39
N ILE A 273 -6.22 -7.93 11.81
CA ILE A 273 -6.14 -8.92 10.73
C ILE A 273 -5.63 -10.23 11.35
N ASP A 274 -6.27 -11.33 11.02
CA ASP A 274 -5.82 -12.65 11.48
C ASP A 274 -4.51 -13.04 10.78
N GLY A 275 -3.44 -13.12 11.53
CA GLY A 275 -2.15 -13.70 11.15
C GLY A 275 -1.79 -14.92 12.00
N THR A 276 -2.70 -15.38 12.88
CA THR A 276 -2.51 -16.60 13.68
C THR A 276 -2.67 -17.86 12.85
N HIS A 277 -3.44 -17.76 11.77
CA HIS A 277 -3.54 -18.79 10.72
C HIS A 277 -2.74 -18.35 9.50
N TYR A 278 -1.91 -19.23 8.99
CA TYR A 278 -1.17 -18.93 7.77
C TYR A 278 -2.10 -18.71 6.59
N ASN A 279 -1.86 -17.63 5.87
CA ASN A 279 -2.48 -17.34 4.58
C ASN A 279 -1.49 -16.61 3.68
N ASP A 280 -1.67 -16.71 2.36
CA ASP A 280 -0.68 -16.27 1.40
C ASP A 280 -0.44 -14.75 1.41
N TYR A 281 -1.43 -13.95 1.78
CA TYR A 281 -1.38 -12.48 1.66
C TYR A 281 -0.89 -11.78 2.94
N VAL A 282 -1.00 -12.43 4.09
CA VAL A 282 -0.66 -11.85 5.39
C VAL A 282 0.73 -12.28 5.83
N ASN A 283 0.99 -13.56 5.87
CA ASN A 283 2.23 -14.15 6.41
C ASN A 283 2.76 -15.37 5.63
N GLY A 284 2.16 -15.65 4.46
CA GLY A 284 2.59 -16.72 3.55
C GLY A 284 3.48 -16.21 2.41
N TYR A 285 3.31 -16.79 1.22
CA TYR A 285 4.14 -16.49 0.05
C TYR A 285 4.08 -15.02 -0.39
N TYR A 286 2.90 -14.40 -0.32
CA TYR A 286 2.69 -12.99 -0.61
C TYR A 286 2.65 -12.14 0.67
N SER A 287 3.41 -12.48 1.69
CA SER A 287 3.48 -11.72 2.93
C SER A 287 3.78 -10.24 2.67
N GLY A 288 3.17 -9.35 3.47
CA GLY A 288 3.26 -7.90 3.26
C GLY A 288 2.20 -7.33 2.32
N ASN A 289 1.37 -8.16 1.67
CA ASN A 289 0.32 -7.70 0.74
C ASN A 289 -0.95 -7.13 1.41
N MET A 290 -0.89 -6.80 2.69
CA MET A 290 -1.94 -6.05 3.41
C MET A 290 -1.49 -4.62 3.75
N GLY A 291 -0.31 -4.20 3.32
CA GLY A 291 0.29 -2.91 3.70
C GLY A 291 -0.57 -1.71 3.31
N ASN A 292 -1.17 -1.70 2.12
CA ASN A 292 -2.04 -0.60 1.69
C ASN A 292 -3.30 -0.50 2.56
N PHE A 293 -3.93 -1.63 2.89
CA PHE A 293 -5.09 -1.65 3.79
C PHE A 293 -4.72 -1.18 5.20
N ILE A 294 -3.55 -1.60 5.72
CA ILE A 294 -3.04 -1.15 7.02
C ILE A 294 -2.85 0.36 7.04
N ASN A 295 -2.26 0.92 5.98
CA ASN A 295 -1.98 2.35 5.89
C ASN A 295 -3.23 3.21 5.67
N MET A 296 -4.29 2.68 5.05
CA MET A 296 -5.55 3.40 4.83
C MET A 296 -6.16 3.95 6.12
N GLY A 297 -6.02 3.23 7.24
CA GLY A 297 -6.61 3.62 8.52
C GLY A 297 -5.90 4.79 9.19
N THR A 298 -4.64 5.06 8.87
CA THR A 298 -3.78 5.97 9.66
C THR A 298 -4.30 7.39 9.70
N ALA A 299 -4.79 7.92 8.59
CA ALA A 299 -5.33 9.30 8.50
C ALA A 299 -6.62 9.48 9.32
N ASP A 300 -7.37 8.41 9.54
CA ASP A 300 -8.66 8.42 10.24
C ASP A 300 -8.57 7.93 11.70
N ASN A 301 -7.39 7.88 12.30
CA ASN A 301 -7.11 7.34 13.63
C ASN A 301 -7.54 5.86 13.81
N ILE A 302 -7.42 5.08 12.74
CA ILE A 302 -7.72 3.65 12.74
C ILE A 302 -6.39 2.88 12.75
N GLN A 303 -6.09 2.23 13.86
CA GLN A 303 -4.97 1.30 13.94
C GLN A 303 -5.38 -0.03 13.31
N VAL A 304 -4.67 -0.44 12.26
CA VAL A 304 -4.81 -1.78 11.67
C VAL A 304 -3.57 -2.59 12.01
N ARG A 305 -3.74 -3.69 12.74
CA ARG A 305 -2.65 -4.56 13.19
C ARG A 305 -2.86 -5.98 12.69
N ILE A 306 -1.79 -6.69 12.42
CA ILE A 306 -1.81 -8.13 12.15
C ILE A 306 -1.53 -8.87 13.47
N ALA A 307 -2.43 -9.79 13.85
CA ALA A 307 -2.17 -10.75 14.92
C ALA A 307 -1.05 -11.70 14.49
N GLN A 308 -0.03 -11.85 15.33
CA GLN A 308 1.14 -12.64 14.97
C GLN A 308 0.93 -14.14 15.17
N PRO A 309 1.63 -15.03 14.44
CA PRO A 309 1.62 -16.46 14.70
C PRO A 309 1.96 -16.75 16.16
N GLY A 310 1.06 -17.52 16.82
CA GLY A 310 1.19 -17.86 18.23
C GLY A 310 0.46 -16.91 19.20
N GLU A 311 -0.06 -15.78 18.72
CA GLU A 311 -1.02 -15.00 19.50
C GLU A 311 -2.34 -15.78 19.64
N GLU A 312 -3.03 -15.60 20.76
CA GLU A 312 -4.32 -16.24 20.99
C GLU A 312 -5.47 -15.29 20.65
N ILE A 313 -6.30 -15.67 19.69
CA ILE A 313 -7.56 -14.96 19.41
C ILE A 313 -8.62 -15.46 20.36
N ASN A 314 -8.94 -14.65 21.36
CA ASN A 314 -9.94 -14.94 22.38
C ASN A 314 -10.86 -13.73 22.64
N ALA A 315 -11.79 -13.84 23.57
CA ALA A 315 -12.77 -12.79 23.85
C ALA A 315 -12.11 -11.49 24.35
N ASP A 316 -10.99 -11.57 25.07
CA ASP A 316 -10.27 -10.38 25.54
C ASP A 316 -9.52 -9.70 24.39
N THR A 317 -8.94 -10.47 23.46
CA THR A 317 -8.28 -9.96 22.25
C THR A 317 -9.25 -9.18 21.36
N LEU A 318 -10.46 -9.70 21.17
CA LEU A 318 -11.48 -9.09 20.30
C LEU A 318 -12.34 -8.02 20.98
N LYS A 319 -12.24 -7.85 22.30
CA LYS A 319 -13.12 -6.97 23.08
C LYS A 319 -13.20 -5.53 22.58
N ASP A 320 -12.05 -4.96 22.19
CA ASP A 320 -11.94 -3.57 21.75
C ASP A 320 -11.69 -3.46 20.24
N ILE A 321 -11.84 -4.55 19.50
CA ILE A 321 -11.69 -4.60 18.04
C ILE A 321 -13.02 -4.21 17.40
N SER A 322 -12.99 -3.21 16.52
CA SER A 322 -14.19 -2.76 15.77
C SER A 322 -14.38 -3.56 14.48
N LEU A 323 -13.29 -4.05 13.88
CA LEU A 323 -13.30 -4.86 12.67
C LEU A 323 -12.26 -5.96 12.78
N PHE A 324 -12.67 -7.20 12.53
CA PHE A 324 -11.77 -8.34 12.44
C PHE A 324 -11.73 -8.86 11.00
N VAL A 325 -10.53 -8.92 10.39
CA VAL A 325 -10.33 -9.34 9.01
C VAL A 325 -9.74 -10.74 8.97
N ILE A 326 -10.42 -11.65 8.32
CA ILE A 326 -10.05 -13.05 8.19
C ILE A 326 -9.83 -13.36 6.71
N SER A 327 -8.58 -13.47 6.30
CA SER A 327 -8.19 -13.86 4.96
C SER A 327 -8.34 -15.36 4.75
N ALA A 328 -8.27 -15.80 3.49
CA ALA A 328 -8.40 -17.22 3.16
C ALA A 328 -7.23 -18.04 3.75
N PRO A 329 -7.51 -19.09 4.55
CA PRO A 329 -6.46 -19.85 5.20
C PRO A 329 -5.62 -20.66 4.20
N LEU A 330 -4.32 -20.79 4.51
CA LEU A 330 -3.42 -21.63 3.74
C LEU A 330 -3.87 -23.10 3.83
N LYS A 331 -4.06 -23.75 2.70
CA LYS A 331 -4.64 -25.10 2.59
C LYS A 331 -3.63 -26.18 2.18
N TYR A 332 -2.45 -25.79 1.72
CA TYR A 332 -1.37 -26.71 1.39
C TYR A 332 -0.02 -26.02 1.59
N THR A 333 1.01 -26.84 1.72
CA THR A 333 2.40 -26.37 1.73
C THR A 333 3.07 -26.65 0.40
N SER A 334 3.97 -25.79 0.00
CA SER A 334 4.76 -25.91 -1.22
C SER A 334 6.18 -25.40 -1.00
N GLU A 335 7.02 -25.53 -2.01
CA GLU A 335 8.35 -24.92 -2.00
C GLU A 335 8.31 -23.39 -1.82
N TYR A 336 7.20 -22.76 -2.18
CA TYR A 336 6.99 -21.31 -2.05
C TYR A 336 6.49 -20.88 -0.67
N THR A 337 5.85 -21.78 0.07
CA THR A 337 5.34 -21.49 1.42
C THR A 337 6.37 -21.83 2.52
N GLY A 338 7.51 -22.41 2.16
CA GLY A 338 8.56 -22.78 3.10
C GLY A 338 8.08 -23.76 4.16
N ASP A 339 8.33 -23.44 5.43
CA ASP A 339 7.94 -24.26 6.59
C ASP A 339 6.51 -23.98 7.10
N ALA A 340 5.72 -23.15 6.40
CA ALA A 340 4.36 -22.84 6.80
C ALA A 340 3.47 -24.08 6.77
N GLU A 341 2.68 -24.26 7.82
CA GLU A 341 1.75 -25.39 7.96
C GLU A 341 0.38 -25.05 7.40
N VAL A 342 -0.35 -26.09 6.97
CA VAL A 342 -1.76 -25.96 6.54
C VAL A 342 -2.60 -25.41 7.71
N SER A 343 -3.31 -24.31 7.48
CA SER A 343 -4.15 -23.67 8.47
C SER A 343 -5.55 -24.29 8.53
N VAL A 344 -6.01 -24.52 9.73
CA VAL A 344 -7.35 -25.03 10.02
C VAL A 344 -7.96 -24.16 11.12
N PHE A 345 -9.14 -23.60 10.87
CA PHE A 345 -9.87 -22.88 11.91
C PHE A 345 -10.31 -23.84 13.01
N GLU A 346 -9.66 -23.76 14.18
CA GLU A 346 -10.00 -24.57 15.34
C GLU A 346 -11.40 -24.20 15.88
N ASN A 347 -12.04 -25.15 16.55
CA ASN A 347 -13.39 -24.93 17.06
C ASN A 347 -13.47 -23.76 18.07
N GLU A 348 -12.42 -23.54 18.84
CA GLU A 348 -12.36 -22.42 19.80
C GLU A 348 -12.26 -21.08 19.07
N PHE A 349 -11.39 -20.95 18.08
CA PHE A 349 -11.32 -19.76 17.22
C PHE A 349 -12.68 -19.46 16.58
N VAL A 350 -13.28 -20.47 15.93
CA VAL A 350 -14.59 -20.34 15.29
C VAL A 350 -15.67 -19.87 16.28
N ARG A 351 -15.67 -20.41 17.52
CA ARG A 351 -16.62 -20.01 18.56
C ARG A 351 -16.41 -18.57 19.02
N VAL A 352 -15.15 -18.17 19.23
CA VAL A 352 -14.80 -16.80 19.65
C VAL A 352 -15.22 -15.76 18.61
N VAL A 353 -14.98 -16.04 17.33
CA VAL A 353 -15.41 -15.16 16.25
C VAL A 353 -16.94 -15.12 16.14
N ALA A 354 -17.60 -16.26 16.30
CA ALA A 354 -19.07 -16.30 16.31
C ALA A 354 -19.65 -15.45 17.45
N ASP A 355 -19.14 -15.61 18.66
CA ASP A 355 -19.56 -14.82 19.82
C ASP A 355 -19.29 -13.32 19.60
N TYR A 356 -18.14 -12.96 19.00
CA TYR A 356 -17.80 -11.58 18.67
C TYR A 356 -18.82 -10.95 17.72
N VAL A 357 -19.18 -11.63 16.62
CA VAL A 357 -20.16 -11.10 15.65
C VAL A 357 -21.55 -11.03 16.28
N GLN A 358 -21.99 -12.06 16.99
CA GLN A 358 -23.31 -12.07 17.64
C GLN A 358 -23.49 -10.90 18.64
N ASN A 359 -22.41 -10.40 19.21
CA ASN A 359 -22.41 -9.29 20.17
C ASN A 359 -22.03 -7.92 19.54
N GLY A 360 -22.18 -7.75 18.24
CA GLY A 360 -22.03 -6.45 17.56
C GLY A 360 -20.73 -6.26 16.79
N GLY A 361 -19.82 -7.24 16.79
CA GLY A 361 -18.57 -7.17 16.04
C GLY A 361 -18.78 -7.24 14.53
N THR A 362 -17.94 -6.56 13.78
CA THR A 362 -17.90 -6.61 12.31
C THR A 362 -16.74 -7.47 11.85
N VAL A 363 -16.98 -8.36 10.88
CA VAL A 363 -15.94 -9.18 10.27
C VAL A 363 -15.92 -9.02 8.76
N ILE A 364 -14.72 -9.02 8.19
CA ILE A 364 -14.49 -9.31 6.78
C ILE A 364 -13.98 -10.74 6.69
N VAL A 365 -14.61 -11.55 5.85
CA VAL A 365 -14.20 -12.92 5.56
C VAL A 365 -13.92 -13.03 4.07
N CYS A 366 -12.74 -13.53 3.71
CA CYS A 366 -12.33 -13.68 2.32
C CYS A 366 -12.28 -15.16 1.92
N GLY A 367 -12.79 -15.45 0.72
CA GLY A 367 -12.60 -16.71 0.01
C GLY A 367 -11.50 -16.60 -1.03
N LEU A 368 -11.24 -17.70 -1.72
CA LEU A 368 -10.40 -17.81 -2.92
C LEU A 368 -10.95 -18.91 -3.81
N ALA A 369 -10.58 -18.89 -5.08
CA ALA A 369 -10.91 -19.94 -6.03
C ALA A 369 -10.40 -21.32 -5.58
N ASP A 370 -11.13 -22.34 -5.98
CA ASP A 370 -10.86 -23.72 -5.61
C ASP A 370 -9.71 -24.38 -6.40
N TYR A 371 -9.18 -23.72 -7.43
CA TYR A 371 -8.18 -24.31 -8.34
C TYR A 371 -6.93 -24.82 -7.60
N GLN A 372 -6.58 -24.21 -6.49
CA GLN A 372 -5.48 -24.65 -5.66
C GLN A 372 -5.86 -25.87 -4.79
N ASP A 373 -7.12 -26.05 -4.48
CA ASP A 373 -7.60 -27.17 -3.66
C ASP A 373 -7.42 -28.52 -4.37
N SER A 374 -7.60 -28.55 -5.69
CA SER A 374 -7.50 -29.77 -6.48
C SER A 374 -6.11 -30.42 -6.49
N ASN A 375 -5.07 -29.64 -6.16
CA ASN A 375 -3.68 -30.10 -6.16
C ASN A 375 -3.03 -30.16 -4.78
N SER A 376 -3.73 -29.71 -3.76
CA SER A 376 -3.17 -29.58 -2.42
C SER A 376 -2.83 -30.93 -1.77
N GLY A 377 -3.55 -31.99 -2.10
CA GLY A 377 -3.52 -33.22 -1.33
C GLY A 377 -3.96 -33.04 0.12
N SER A 378 -4.38 -31.82 0.49
CA SER A 378 -4.86 -31.48 1.82
C SER A 378 -6.28 -32.05 2.04
N PRO A 379 -6.59 -32.56 3.24
CA PRO A 379 -7.96 -32.91 3.60
C PRO A 379 -8.84 -31.66 3.86
N TYR A 380 -8.25 -30.48 3.85
CA TYR A 380 -8.94 -29.20 4.11
C TYR A 380 -8.96 -28.36 2.85
N THR A 381 -10.10 -27.72 2.60
CA THR A 381 -10.30 -26.81 1.48
C THR A 381 -10.70 -25.44 2.01
N THR A 382 -10.41 -24.37 1.24
CA THR A 382 -10.72 -23.00 1.66
C THR A 382 -12.23 -22.84 1.91
N TYR A 383 -13.05 -23.31 0.97
CA TYR A 383 -14.50 -23.15 1.09
C TYR A 383 -15.08 -23.89 2.31
N GLU A 384 -14.54 -25.05 2.69
CA GLU A 384 -14.99 -25.78 3.89
C GLU A 384 -14.63 -25.03 5.17
N GLN A 385 -13.42 -24.46 5.27
CA GLN A 385 -12.99 -23.69 6.42
C GLN A 385 -13.81 -22.39 6.56
N VAL A 386 -13.96 -21.65 5.48
CA VAL A 386 -14.74 -20.41 5.45
C VAL A 386 -16.21 -20.69 5.77
N ASN A 387 -16.82 -21.70 5.15
CA ASN A 387 -18.23 -22.04 5.40
C ASN A 387 -18.48 -22.61 6.80
N LYS A 388 -17.50 -23.29 7.40
CA LYS A 388 -17.55 -23.70 8.82
C LYS A 388 -17.63 -22.48 9.73
N LEU A 389 -16.79 -21.46 9.47
CA LEU A 389 -16.79 -20.22 10.22
C LEU A 389 -18.11 -19.45 10.04
N LEU A 390 -18.55 -19.22 8.80
CA LEU A 390 -19.80 -18.52 8.48
C LEU A 390 -21.02 -19.20 9.13
N SER A 391 -21.06 -20.54 9.07
CA SER A 391 -22.16 -21.31 9.71
C SER A 391 -22.16 -21.16 11.22
N ALA A 392 -21.02 -21.12 11.86
CA ALA A 392 -20.90 -20.93 13.32
C ALA A 392 -21.27 -19.50 13.73
N ILE A 393 -20.91 -18.50 12.94
CA ILE A 393 -21.35 -17.10 13.09
C ILE A 393 -22.89 -17.02 13.03
N GLY A 394 -23.53 -17.90 12.26
CA GLY A 394 -24.94 -17.88 11.97
C GLY A 394 -25.29 -17.17 10.66
N SER A 395 -24.30 -16.87 9.85
CA SER A 395 -24.49 -16.35 8.49
C SER A 395 -25.11 -17.41 7.58
N THR A 396 -26.00 -16.98 6.70
CA THR A 396 -26.58 -17.81 5.64
C THR A 396 -25.81 -17.72 4.34
N MET A 397 -24.91 -16.73 4.22
CA MET A 397 -24.00 -16.60 3.09
C MET A 397 -22.97 -17.74 3.08
N LYS A 398 -22.47 -18.07 1.89
CA LYS A 398 -21.42 -19.08 1.69
C LYS A 398 -20.51 -18.69 0.55
N VAL A 399 -19.26 -19.13 0.60
CA VAL A 399 -18.39 -19.23 -0.57
C VAL A 399 -18.66 -20.55 -1.29
N ASN A 400 -18.60 -20.56 -2.61
CA ASN A 400 -18.76 -21.77 -3.42
C ASN A 400 -17.40 -22.43 -3.71
N ASP A 401 -17.41 -23.74 -3.98
CA ASP A 401 -16.21 -24.52 -4.36
C ASP A 401 -15.99 -24.38 -5.88
N ASP A 402 -15.60 -23.17 -6.31
CA ASP A 402 -15.50 -22.81 -7.71
C ASP A 402 -14.47 -21.71 -7.99
N GLU A 403 -14.33 -21.32 -9.25
CA GLU A 403 -13.53 -20.20 -9.71
C GLU A 403 -14.34 -19.33 -10.66
N LEU A 404 -14.27 -18.01 -10.49
CA LEU A 404 -14.89 -17.04 -11.37
C LEU A 404 -14.14 -16.95 -12.70
N ILE A 405 -14.90 -17.02 -13.79
CA ILE A 405 -14.38 -17.01 -15.15
C ILE A 405 -15.17 -16.03 -16.01
N ASP A 406 -14.45 -15.25 -16.79
CA ASP A 406 -15.00 -14.49 -17.90
C ASP A 406 -14.04 -14.59 -19.09
N GLN A 407 -14.53 -15.15 -20.21
CA GLN A 407 -13.74 -15.30 -21.42
C GLN A 407 -13.86 -14.09 -22.36
N ASP A 408 -14.87 -13.27 -22.14
CA ASP A 408 -15.24 -12.14 -22.99
C ASP A 408 -14.76 -10.81 -22.39
N GLU A 409 -14.97 -10.60 -21.07
CA GLU A 409 -14.63 -9.38 -20.33
C GLU A 409 -13.66 -9.68 -19.19
N ASN A 410 -12.36 -9.55 -19.46
CA ASN A 410 -11.30 -9.86 -18.48
C ASN A 410 -10.04 -9.02 -18.69
N GLY A 411 -9.15 -9.05 -17.72
CA GLY A 411 -7.86 -8.35 -17.73
C GLY A 411 -6.70 -9.12 -18.37
N GLY A 412 -6.99 -9.83 -19.47
CA GLY A 412 -6.00 -10.63 -20.21
C GLY A 412 -5.88 -12.07 -19.76
N GLN A 413 -6.54 -12.43 -18.66
CA GLN A 413 -6.67 -13.81 -18.16
C GLN A 413 -8.12 -14.05 -17.74
N PRO A 414 -8.74 -15.19 -18.09
CA PRO A 414 -10.17 -15.42 -17.83
C PRO A 414 -10.60 -15.37 -16.36
N TYR A 415 -9.66 -15.39 -15.42
CA TYR A 415 -9.86 -15.32 -13.97
C TYR A 415 -9.31 -14.01 -13.36
N ARG A 416 -8.77 -13.09 -14.16
CA ARG A 416 -8.44 -11.71 -13.77
C ARG A 416 -9.58 -10.81 -14.21
N LEU A 417 -10.44 -10.44 -13.28
CA LEU A 417 -11.74 -9.84 -13.57
C LEU A 417 -11.82 -8.44 -12.99
N TYR A 418 -12.55 -7.56 -13.68
CA TYR A 418 -12.82 -6.19 -13.26
C TYR A 418 -14.30 -5.92 -13.42
N PHE A 419 -15.04 -5.79 -12.29
CA PHE A 419 -16.49 -5.64 -12.28
C PHE A 419 -16.90 -4.19 -12.09
N ASP A 420 -17.92 -3.75 -12.81
CA ASP A 420 -18.55 -2.43 -12.69
C ASP A 420 -20.04 -2.50 -12.35
N ASP A 421 -20.56 -3.68 -12.04
CA ASP A 421 -21.94 -3.88 -11.62
C ASP A 421 -22.06 -3.92 -10.09
N TYR A 422 -22.66 -2.87 -9.53
CA TYR A 422 -22.82 -2.67 -8.10
C TYR A 422 -24.28 -2.57 -7.70
N ASN A 423 -24.64 -3.03 -6.51
CA ASN A 423 -26.01 -2.99 -5.99
C ASN A 423 -26.41 -1.59 -5.47
N TYR A 424 -26.38 -0.58 -6.36
CA TYR A 424 -26.86 0.77 -6.01
C TYR A 424 -28.35 0.84 -5.68
N SER A 425 -29.13 -0.21 -6.01
CA SER A 425 -30.55 -0.29 -5.71
C SER A 425 -30.87 -0.88 -4.33
N SER A 426 -29.88 -1.31 -3.58
CA SER A 426 -30.09 -1.87 -2.24
C SER A 426 -30.75 -0.86 -1.30
N GLU A 427 -31.71 -1.34 -0.50
CA GLU A 427 -32.31 -0.57 0.60
C GLU A 427 -31.50 -0.70 1.92
N ASP A 428 -30.49 -1.59 1.98
CA ASP A 428 -29.61 -1.71 3.15
C ASP A 428 -28.68 -0.47 3.21
N PRO A 429 -28.79 0.35 4.27
CA PRO A 429 -27.96 1.56 4.40
C PRO A 429 -26.46 1.27 4.45
N VAL A 430 -26.07 0.06 4.85
CA VAL A 430 -24.66 -0.35 4.86
C VAL A 430 -24.15 -0.58 3.45
N VAL A 431 -24.93 -1.20 2.57
CA VAL A 431 -24.56 -1.36 1.17
C VAL A 431 -24.41 0.01 0.50
N GLN A 432 -25.35 0.93 0.76
CA GLN A 432 -25.25 2.30 0.23
C GLN A 432 -23.99 3.03 0.73
N GLN A 433 -23.68 2.91 2.03
CA GLN A 433 -22.48 3.53 2.61
C GLN A 433 -21.19 2.93 2.05
N VAL A 434 -21.13 1.62 1.84
CA VAL A 434 -19.95 0.94 1.29
C VAL A 434 -19.72 1.30 -0.17
N LEU A 435 -20.79 1.59 -0.93
CA LEU A 435 -20.73 1.99 -2.33
C LEU A 435 -20.61 3.51 -2.54
N ASP A 436 -20.59 4.31 -1.47
CA ASP A 436 -20.49 5.77 -1.56
C ASP A 436 -19.19 6.20 -2.29
N GLY A 437 -19.33 7.09 -3.28
CA GLY A 437 -18.23 7.59 -4.11
C GLY A 437 -17.77 6.68 -5.25
N ILE A 438 -18.28 5.45 -5.38
CA ILE A 438 -17.85 4.53 -6.44
C ILE A 438 -18.40 4.96 -7.81
N GLU A 439 -19.68 5.32 -7.89
CA GLU A 439 -20.31 5.76 -9.15
C GLU A 439 -19.58 6.98 -9.73
N GLU A 440 -19.25 7.96 -8.89
CA GLU A 440 -18.54 9.18 -9.30
C GLU A 440 -17.08 8.90 -9.69
N SER A 441 -16.46 7.88 -9.11
CA SER A 441 -15.08 7.51 -9.42
C SER A 441 -14.94 6.82 -10.78
N GLY A 442 -15.97 6.10 -11.22
CA GLY A 442 -15.93 5.26 -12.41
C GLY A 442 -14.96 4.07 -12.32
N LEU A 443 -14.54 3.71 -11.11
CA LEU A 443 -13.60 2.62 -10.86
C LEU A 443 -14.30 1.26 -10.83
N MET A 444 -13.59 0.22 -11.29
CA MET A 444 -14.05 -1.16 -11.28
C MET A 444 -13.54 -1.90 -10.05
N TYR A 445 -14.28 -2.91 -9.61
CA TYR A 445 -13.87 -3.84 -8.57
C TYR A 445 -12.95 -4.90 -9.16
N SER A 446 -11.75 -5.01 -8.62
CA SER A 446 -10.75 -5.98 -9.05
C SER A 446 -10.91 -7.31 -8.32
N SER A 447 -10.89 -8.41 -9.05
CA SER A 447 -10.96 -9.79 -8.53
C SER A 447 -9.98 -10.69 -9.30
N TYR A 448 -9.03 -11.27 -8.58
CA TYR A 448 -8.10 -12.25 -9.13
C TYR A 448 -8.33 -13.61 -8.51
N SER A 449 -8.59 -14.63 -9.33
CA SER A 449 -8.84 -16.00 -8.88
C SER A 449 -9.84 -16.06 -7.73
N GLY A 450 -10.97 -15.38 -7.87
CA GLY A 450 -12.04 -15.34 -6.89
C GLY A 450 -12.98 -16.54 -7.02
N CYS A 451 -13.73 -16.86 -5.95
CA CYS A 451 -14.86 -17.77 -5.97
C CYS A 451 -16.20 -17.00 -5.98
N SER A 452 -17.27 -17.65 -6.40
CA SER A 452 -18.62 -17.10 -6.33
C SER A 452 -19.21 -17.21 -4.93
N LEU A 453 -20.23 -16.41 -4.65
CA LEU A 453 -20.94 -16.39 -3.37
C LEU A 453 -22.37 -16.85 -3.52
N SER A 454 -22.87 -17.55 -2.50
CA SER A 454 -24.29 -17.82 -2.28
C SER A 454 -24.80 -16.86 -1.21
N LEU A 455 -25.80 -16.04 -1.53
CA LEU A 455 -26.28 -14.95 -0.68
C LEU A 455 -27.04 -15.39 0.56
N GLY A 456 -27.87 -16.47 0.44
CA GLY A 456 -28.82 -16.76 1.51
C GLY A 456 -29.76 -15.57 1.78
N SER A 457 -29.73 -15.01 2.98
CA SER A 457 -30.41 -13.76 3.35
C SER A 457 -29.51 -12.52 3.28
N GLY A 458 -28.28 -12.67 2.81
CA GLY A 458 -27.36 -11.56 2.62
C GLY A 458 -27.71 -10.70 1.40
N GLU A 459 -27.13 -9.51 1.35
CA GLU A 459 -27.26 -8.54 0.27
C GLU A 459 -25.96 -8.50 -0.55
N ALA A 460 -26.08 -8.57 -1.89
CA ALA A 460 -24.94 -8.37 -2.76
C ALA A 460 -24.44 -6.93 -2.69
N ILE A 461 -23.13 -6.75 -2.84
CA ILE A 461 -22.47 -5.45 -2.99
C ILE A 461 -21.95 -5.33 -4.44
N VAL A 462 -21.26 -6.37 -4.93
CA VAL A 462 -20.65 -6.42 -6.27
C VAL A 462 -21.13 -7.66 -7.01
N TYR A 463 -21.59 -7.47 -8.22
CA TYR A 463 -21.96 -8.54 -9.15
C TYR A 463 -20.87 -8.77 -10.19
N GLY A 464 -20.86 -9.97 -10.80
CA GLY A 464 -20.13 -10.22 -12.04
C GLY A 464 -20.86 -9.65 -13.26
N HIS A 465 -20.17 -9.56 -14.38
CA HIS A 465 -20.78 -9.15 -15.66
C HIS A 465 -21.79 -10.21 -16.16
N ASP A 466 -22.63 -9.83 -17.14
CA ASP A 466 -23.55 -10.75 -17.81
C ASP A 466 -22.83 -11.94 -18.48
N THR A 467 -21.54 -11.82 -18.77
CA THR A 467 -20.68 -12.85 -19.36
C THR A 467 -19.95 -13.69 -18.33
N THR A 468 -19.87 -13.22 -17.07
CA THR A 468 -19.18 -13.90 -15.97
C THR A 468 -19.96 -15.11 -15.47
N TYR A 469 -19.29 -16.23 -15.29
CA TYR A 469 -19.82 -17.47 -14.70
C TYR A 469 -18.78 -18.08 -13.77
N SER A 470 -19.14 -19.14 -13.04
CA SER A 470 -18.16 -19.88 -12.25
C SER A 470 -18.08 -21.33 -12.66
N ILE A 471 -16.92 -21.93 -12.47
CA ILE A 471 -16.68 -23.33 -12.74
C ILE A 471 -16.04 -24.01 -11.54
N ASN A 472 -16.31 -25.30 -11.36
CA ASN A 472 -15.61 -26.11 -10.37
C ASN A 472 -14.33 -26.68 -10.97
N SER A 473 -13.17 -26.39 -10.38
CA SER A 473 -11.86 -26.82 -10.87
C SER A 473 -11.70 -28.34 -10.93
N LYS A 474 -12.53 -29.09 -10.22
CA LYS A 474 -12.58 -30.55 -10.23
C LYS A 474 -13.42 -31.12 -11.37
N ALA A 475 -14.09 -30.27 -12.16
CA ALA A 475 -14.89 -30.73 -13.30
C ALA A 475 -13.98 -31.36 -14.39
N PRO A 476 -14.32 -32.53 -14.93
CA PRO A 476 -13.45 -33.32 -15.81
C PRO A 476 -13.04 -32.60 -17.10
N THR A 477 -13.82 -31.64 -17.56
CA THR A 477 -13.60 -30.91 -18.80
C THR A 477 -12.65 -29.73 -18.67
N GLN A 478 -12.27 -29.37 -17.46
CA GLN A 478 -11.45 -28.20 -17.22
C GLN A 478 -9.97 -28.44 -17.35
N GLY A 479 -9.55 -29.70 -17.53
CA GLY A 479 -8.14 -30.04 -17.70
C GLY A 479 -7.27 -29.76 -16.47
N HIS A 480 -7.89 -29.58 -15.33
CA HIS A 480 -7.25 -29.27 -14.04
C HIS A 480 -6.66 -30.47 -13.33
N ASP A 481 -6.36 -31.52 -14.01
CA ASP A 481 -5.48 -32.58 -13.48
C ASP A 481 -4.07 -32.03 -13.15
N LYS A 482 -3.83 -30.80 -13.53
CA LYS A 482 -2.68 -29.98 -13.15
C LYS A 482 -3.12 -28.52 -13.21
N PRO A 483 -2.72 -27.67 -12.26
CA PRO A 483 -2.80 -26.25 -12.41
C PRO A 483 -1.85 -25.88 -13.53
N VAL A 484 -2.27 -26.07 -14.73
CA VAL A 484 -1.70 -25.34 -15.81
C VAL A 484 -2.33 -23.99 -15.62
N LEU A 485 -1.66 -23.15 -14.83
CA LEU A 485 -1.88 -21.76 -14.78
C LEU A 485 -2.54 -21.33 -16.08
N GLY A 486 -3.85 -21.38 -16.14
CA GLY A 486 -4.79 -20.87 -17.10
C GLY A 486 -4.52 -20.89 -18.61
N TYR A 487 -3.62 -21.66 -19.11
CA TYR A 487 -2.98 -21.29 -20.38
C TYR A 487 -3.50 -21.89 -21.63
N SER A 488 -4.46 -22.77 -21.63
CA SER A 488 -4.88 -23.30 -22.93
C SER A 488 -6.13 -24.16 -22.99
N SER A 489 -6.85 -24.35 -21.91
CA SER A 489 -8.14 -25.05 -22.02
C SER A 489 -9.24 -24.05 -22.08
N PRO A 490 -10.11 -24.06 -23.11
CA PRO A 490 -11.33 -23.31 -23.07
C PRO A 490 -12.16 -23.82 -21.89
N TYR A 491 -12.47 -22.94 -20.94
CA TYR A 491 -13.40 -23.23 -19.86
C TYR A 491 -14.77 -23.57 -20.47
N ASP A 492 -15.35 -24.69 -20.04
CA ASP A 492 -16.64 -25.13 -20.59
C ASP A 492 -17.80 -24.49 -19.81
N GLU A 493 -18.35 -23.42 -20.34
CA GLU A 493 -19.51 -22.74 -19.77
C GLU A 493 -20.74 -23.64 -19.56
N ASN A 494 -20.84 -24.76 -20.29
CA ASN A 494 -21.93 -25.73 -20.07
C ASN A 494 -21.79 -26.52 -18.78
N GLN A 495 -20.72 -26.34 -18.04
CA GLN A 495 -20.47 -26.93 -16.74
C GLN A 495 -20.38 -25.88 -15.64
N ALA A 496 -20.96 -24.70 -15.87
CA ALA A 496 -21.01 -23.64 -14.87
C ALA A 496 -21.62 -24.15 -13.55
N VAL A 497 -21.04 -23.73 -12.43
CA VAL A 497 -21.59 -23.91 -11.10
C VAL A 497 -22.60 -22.79 -10.82
N VAL A 498 -22.21 -21.57 -11.18
CA VAL A 498 -23.08 -20.40 -11.25
C VAL A 498 -23.14 -19.93 -12.69
N GLU A 499 -24.35 -19.77 -13.20
CA GLU A 499 -24.60 -19.38 -14.60
C GLU A 499 -24.14 -17.95 -14.88
N LYS A 500 -23.99 -17.63 -16.17
CA LYS A 500 -23.66 -16.28 -16.64
C LYS A 500 -24.69 -15.26 -16.14
N GLY A 501 -24.19 -14.15 -15.58
CA GLY A 501 -25.00 -13.05 -15.06
C GLY A 501 -25.56 -13.25 -13.65
N ASP A 502 -25.37 -14.45 -13.05
CA ASP A 502 -25.84 -14.75 -11.68
C ASP A 502 -24.73 -14.67 -10.63
N VAL A 503 -23.53 -14.24 -11.01
CA VAL A 503 -22.35 -14.21 -10.14
C VAL A 503 -22.45 -13.06 -9.15
N VAL A 504 -22.16 -13.37 -7.88
CA VAL A 504 -21.91 -12.38 -6.82
C VAL A 504 -20.46 -12.52 -6.37
N ALA A 505 -19.72 -11.40 -6.38
CA ALA A 505 -18.31 -11.33 -6.00
C ALA A 505 -18.08 -10.83 -4.57
N MET A 506 -18.96 -9.95 -4.06
CA MET A 506 -18.94 -9.44 -2.70
C MET A 506 -20.35 -9.24 -2.15
N ALA A 507 -20.54 -9.53 -0.86
CA ALA A 507 -21.84 -9.44 -0.19
C ALA A 507 -21.70 -9.08 1.28
N THR A 508 -22.82 -8.71 1.92
CA THR A 508 -22.89 -8.46 3.37
C THR A 508 -24.15 -9.04 3.99
N GLU A 509 -24.09 -9.38 5.26
CA GLU A 509 -25.24 -9.87 6.04
C GLU A 509 -25.18 -9.37 7.47
N GLN A 510 -26.31 -8.86 7.98
CA GLN A 510 -26.49 -8.58 9.40
C GLN A 510 -26.70 -9.90 10.15
N VAL A 511 -25.87 -10.21 11.14
CA VAL A 511 -25.99 -11.45 11.94
C VAL A 511 -25.95 -11.12 13.43
N GLY A 512 -27.04 -11.37 14.13
CA GLY A 512 -27.18 -10.91 15.51
C GLY A 512 -27.13 -9.38 15.59
N GLU A 513 -26.26 -8.85 16.44
CA GLU A 513 -26.00 -7.40 16.54
C GLU A 513 -24.84 -6.95 15.63
N GLY A 514 -24.06 -7.89 15.07
CA GLY A 514 -22.88 -7.62 14.25
C GLY A 514 -23.12 -7.80 12.75
N ARG A 515 -22.05 -7.69 11.97
CA ARG A 515 -22.11 -7.74 10.51
C ARG A 515 -20.98 -8.57 9.91
N VAL A 516 -21.31 -9.28 8.84
CA VAL A 516 -20.35 -10.04 8.02
C VAL A 516 -20.25 -9.40 6.65
N PHE A 517 -19.04 -9.07 6.22
CA PHE A 517 -18.70 -8.82 4.82
C PHE A 517 -18.01 -10.06 4.29
N LEU A 518 -18.50 -10.58 3.17
CA LEU A 518 -17.98 -11.77 2.51
C LEU A 518 -17.50 -11.39 1.10
N SER A 519 -16.25 -11.71 0.79
CA SER A 519 -15.69 -11.52 -0.55
C SER A 519 -15.17 -12.85 -1.10
N GLY A 520 -15.37 -13.09 -2.40
CA GLY A 520 -14.83 -14.25 -3.10
C GLY A 520 -13.32 -14.20 -3.33
N THR A 521 -12.67 -13.08 -3.04
CA THR A 521 -11.23 -12.86 -3.14
C THR A 521 -10.72 -12.05 -1.94
N VAL A 522 -9.39 -11.96 -1.76
CA VAL A 522 -8.80 -11.09 -0.74
C VAL A 522 -8.78 -9.65 -1.25
N PHE A 523 -9.96 -9.04 -1.35
CA PHE A 523 -10.22 -7.78 -2.03
C PHE A 523 -9.46 -6.58 -1.44
N CYS A 524 -9.02 -6.67 -0.20
CA CYS A 524 -8.24 -5.63 0.49
C CYS A 524 -6.73 -5.86 0.45
N SER A 525 -6.25 -6.84 -0.31
CA SER A 525 -4.82 -7.03 -0.55
C SER A 525 -4.25 -5.92 -1.45
N ASN A 526 -2.94 -5.70 -1.41
CA ASN A 526 -2.27 -4.73 -2.28
C ASN A 526 -2.48 -5.01 -3.78
N PHE A 527 -2.74 -6.26 -4.17
CA PHE A 527 -3.05 -6.62 -5.55
C PHE A 527 -4.41 -6.08 -6.02
N GLU A 528 -5.34 -5.88 -5.10
CA GLU A 528 -6.71 -5.49 -5.39
C GLU A 528 -7.02 -4.06 -4.91
N VAL A 529 -6.32 -3.60 -3.88
CA VAL A 529 -6.34 -2.21 -3.45
C VAL A 529 -5.16 -1.52 -4.11
N ALA A 530 -5.42 -0.50 -4.91
CA ALA A 530 -4.39 0.20 -5.64
C ALA A 530 -3.12 0.43 -4.83
N ALA A 531 -2.02 -0.04 -5.37
CA ALA A 531 -0.73 0.51 -5.04
C ALA A 531 -0.63 1.89 -5.69
N GLU A 532 -0.40 2.88 -4.87
CA GLU A 532 0.09 4.23 -5.20
C GLU A 532 0.02 4.64 -6.69
N ASP A 533 -0.86 5.59 -6.98
CA ASP A 533 -0.85 6.56 -8.08
C ASP A 533 -1.18 6.12 -9.52
N GLN A 534 -1.27 4.86 -9.92
CA GLN A 534 -1.43 4.57 -11.34
C GLN A 534 -2.62 3.70 -11.72
N VAL A 535 -3.03 2.74 -10.91
CA VAL A 535 -4.23 1.94 -11.16
C VAL A 535 -5.05 1.88 -9.88
N SER A 536 -6.16 2.60 -9.86
CA SER A 536 -7.07 2.60 -8.72
C SER A 536 -8.25 1.68 -9.01
N TYR A 537 -8.61 0.82 -8.06
CA TYR A 537 -9.80 0.00 -8.10
C TYR A 537 -10.80 0.44 -7.03
N SER A 538 -12.07 0.16 -7.25
CA SER A 538 -13.12 0.44 -6.26
C SER A 538 -12.94 -0.33 -4.95
N ASN A 539 -12.14 -1.39 -4.95
CA ASN A 539 -11.72 -2.12 -3.75
C ASN A 539 -11.18 -1.18 -2.67
N GLY A 540 -10.37 -0.18 -3.07
CA GLY A 540 -9.85 0.83 -2.17
C GLY A 540 -10.95 1.67 -1.52
N ILE A 541 -11.93 2.12 -2.33
CA ILE A 541 -13.08 2.89 -1.83
C ILE A 541 -13.93 2.04 -0.88
N ILE A 542 -14.24 0.79 -1.26
CA ILE A 542 -14.99 -0.16 -0.44
C ILE A 542 -14.28 -0.39 0.91
N ALA A 543 -12.98 -0.67 0.87
CA ALA A 543 -12.18 -0.90 2.06
C ALA A 543 -12.17 0.33 2.98
N GLN A 544 -11.95 1.52 2.42
CA GLN A 544 -11.99 2.78 3.18
C GLN A 544 -13.36 3.07 3.79
N ASN A 545 -14.44 2.81 3.04
CA ASN A 545 -15.81 3.01 3.53
C ASN A 545 -16.15 2.02 4.66
N ILE A 546 -15.70 0.76 4.57
CA ILE A 546 -15.85 -0.20 5.68
C ILE A 546 -15.06 0.25 6.91
N LEU A 547 -13.82 0.73 6.75
CA LEU A 547 -13.02 1.27 7.84
C LEU A 547 -13.72 2.46 8.50
N LYS A 548 -14.21 3.41 7.72
CA LYS A 548 -14.96 4.58 8.24
C LYS A 548 -16.26 4.17 8.95
N MET A 549 -16.96 3.15 8.46
CA MET A 549 -18.19 2.65 9.08
C MET A 549 -17.95 2.11 10.50
N VAL A 550 -16.81 1.47 10.76
CA VAL A 550 -16.45 0.92 12.06
C VAL A 550 -15.66 1.90 12.93
N GLN A 551 -15.36 3.09 12.41
CA GLN A 551 -14.61 4.11 13.13
C GLN A 551 -15.35 4.55 14.39
N LYS A 552 -14.61 4.64 15.49
CA LYS A 552 -15.13 5.16 16.75
C LYS A 552 -15.50 6.63 16.58
N GLU A 553 -16.77 6.96 16.87
CA GLU A 553 -17.16 8.37 16.90
C GLU A 553 -16.42 9.07 18.05
N PRO A 554 -15.70 10.17 17.78
CA PRO A 554 -15.01 10.90 18.83
C PRO A 554 -16.03 11.62 19.73
N GLU A 555 -15.74 11.70 21.01
CA GLU A 555 -16.51 12.53 21.93
C GLU A 555 -16.29 14.01 21.57
N ILE A 556 -17.36 14.70 21.20
CA ILE A 556 -17.30 16.09 20.80
C ILE A 556 -17.35 16.98 22.05
N SER A 557 -16.28 17.74 22.25
CA SER A 557 -16.16 18.73 23.31
C SER A 557 -16.46 20.13 22.78
N THR A 558 -16.76 21.05 23.68
CA THR A 558 -16.85 22.46 23.35
C THR A 558 -15.45 23.07 23.17
N ILE A 559 -15.34 24.15 22.38
CA ILE A 559 -14.09 24.91 22.27
C ILE A 559 -13.65 25.48 23.64
N GLU A 560 -14.60 25.80 24.51
CA GLU A 560 -14.32 26.27 25.87
C GLU A 560 -13.65 25.19 26.73
N GLU A 561 -14.14 23.94 26.67
CA GLU A 561 -13.54 22.80 27.37
C GLU A 561 -12.14 22.49 26.82
N ALA A 562 -11.98 22.44 25.49
CA ALA A 562 -10.68 22.24 24.88
C ALA A 562 -9.65 23.29 25.31
N ARG A 563 -10.03 24.57 25.36
CA ARG A 563 -9.17 25.67 25.82
C ARG A 563 -8.81 25.59 27.30
N ALA A 564 -9.61 24.91 28.09
CA ALA A 564 -9.33 24.63 29.52
C ALA A 564 -8.52 23.36 29.74
N GLY A 565 -8.28 22.57 28.70
CA GLY A 565 -7.52 21.34 28.73
C GLY A 565 -6.04 21.56 29.04
N SER A 566 -5.39 20.49 29.46
CA SER A 566 -3.96 20.45 29.75
C SER A 566 -3.13 20.27 28.49
N ASP A 567 -1.86 20.66 28.54
CA ASP A 567 -0.91 20.42 27.47
C ASP A 567 -0.81 18.93 27.13
N GLY A 568 -0.93 18.59 25.83
CA GLY A 568 -0.97 17.22 25.33
C GLY A 568 -2.31 16.48 25.47
N GLU A 569 -3.35 17.09 26.05
CA GLU A 569 -4.70 16.52 26.13
C GLU A 569 -5.42 16.67 24.79
N VAL A 570 -6.04 15.57 24.28
CA VAL A 570 -6.69 15.52 22.97
C VAL A 570 -8.18 15.83 23.09
N PHE A 571 -8.66 16.71 22.24
CA PHE A 571 -10.07 17.09 22.12
C PHE A 571 -10.54 17.03 20.68
N THR A 572 -11.81 16.67 20.48
CA THR A 572 -12.50 16.87 19.21
C THR A 572 -13.51 18.01 19.38
N VAL A 573 -13.38 19.03 18.55
CA VAL A 573 -14.25 20.21 18.58
C VAL A 573 -14.85 20.49 17.21
N ILE A 574 -16.03 21.09 17.19
CA ILE A 574 -16.68 21.56 15.96
C ILE A 574 -16.70 23.08 15.98
N GLY A 575 -16.30 23.70 14.87
CA GLY A 575 -16.32 25.14 14.73
C GLY A 575 -16.49 25.60 13.28
N THR A 576 -16.78 26.89 13.12
CA THR A 576 -16.81 27.53 11.80
C THR A 576 -15.48 28.22 11.55
N VAL A 577 -14.90 28.03 10.41
CA VAL A 577 -13.61 28.58 10.01
C VAL A 577 -13.73 30.12 9.85
N ALA A 578 -12.90 30.83 10.58
CA ALA A 578 -12.84 32.30 10.52
C ALA A 578 -11.87 32.80 9.42
N ASN A 579 -10.81 32.04 9.15
CA ASN A 579 -9.87 32.23 8.04
C ASN A 579 -9.48 30.88 7.48
N GLY A 580 -9.60 30.68 6.18
CA GLY A 580 -9.30 29.41 5.53
C GLY A 580 -7.93 29.42 4.83
N THR A 581 -7.36 28.25 4.62
CA THR A 581 -6.11 28.06 3.87
C THR A 581 -6.28 28.42 2.39
N ALA A 582 -7.46 28.16 1.81
CA ALA A 582 -7.78 28.47 0.42
C ALA A 582 -7.71 29.96 0.07
N GLU A 583 -8.04 30.86 1.02
CA GLU A 583 -8.01 32.31 0.81
C GLU A 583 -6.66 32.93 1.16
N THR A 584 -5.91 32.33 2.06
CA THR A 584 -4.68 32.92 2.62
C THR A 584 -3.41 32.45 1.91
N GLY A 585 -3.48 31.39 1.08
CA GLY A 585 -2.33 30.83 0.40
C GLY A 585 -1.21 30.43 1.36
N ASN A 586 -1.55 29.85 2.52
CA ASN A 586 -0.65 29.54 3.63
C ASN A 586 0.06 30.76 4.26
N ALA A 587 -0.45 31.98 4.03
CA ALA A 587 0.14 33.19 4.60
C ALA A 587 0.12 33.22 6.15
N PHE A 588 -0.64 32.33 6.79
CA PHE A 588 -0.72 32.15 8.24
C PHE A 588 -0.01 30.88 8.72
N PHE A 589 1.04 30.44 8.05
CA PHE A 589 1.87 29.32 8.51
C PHE A 589 1.06 28.04 8.78
N ASN A 590 0.26 27.58 7.81
CA ASN A 590 -0.58 26.39 7.94
C ASN A 590 -1.54 26.42 9.15
N THR A 591 -2.11 27.59 9.45
CA THR A 591 -2.98 27.81 10.60
C THR A 591 -4.38 28.21 10.16
N ILE A 592 -5.40 27.62 10.77
CA ILE A 592 -6.78 28.12 10.72
C ILE A 592 -7.26 28.51 12.12
N TYR A 593 -8.22 29.40 12.16
CA TYR A 593 -8.98 29.75 13.38
C TYR A 593 -10.41 29.29 13.21
N ILE A 594 -10.91 28.55 14.18
CA ILE A 594 -12.31 28.11 14.21
C ILE A 594 -13.03 28.75 15.41
N GLN A 595 -14.33 28.96 15.27
CA GLN A 595 -15.17 29.54 16.30
C GLN A 595 -16.48 28.75 16.43
N ASP A 596 -16.90 28.52 17.68
CA ASP A 596 -18.21 27.92 17.98
C ASP A 596 -19.35 28.96 17.95
N GLU A 597 -20.59 28.49 18.14
CA GLU A 597 -21.79 29.33 18.15
C GLU A 597 -21.85 30.28 19.38
N ASN A 598 -21.08 29.97 20.41
CA ASN A 598 -20.99 30.80 21.64
C ASN A 598 -19.93 31.91 21.54
N GLY A 599 -19.18 31.94 20.43
CA GLY A 599 -18.14 32.93 20.20
C GLY A 599 -16.78 32.55 20.76
N ASN A 600 -16.61 31.29 21.28
CA ASN A 600 -15.31 30.80 21.67
C ASN A 600 -14.52 30.45 20.42
N GLY A 601 -13.25 30.84 20.37
CA GLY A 601 -12.35 30.53 19.26
C GLY A 601 -11.13 29.77 19.71
N ILE A 602 -10.60 28.93 18.81
CA ILE A 602 -9.34 28.21 18.98
C ILE A 602 -8.54 28.25 17.68
N ASN A 603 -7.24 28.25 17.84
CA ASN A 603 -6.28 28.10 16.74
C ASN A 603 -6.04 26.60 16.48
N VAL A 604 -5.94 26.22 15.22
CA VAL A 604 -5.61 24.86 14.79
C VAL A 604 -4.36 24.91 13.90
N PHE A 605 -3.34 24.16 14.28
CA PHE A 605 -2.03 24.12 13.63
C PHE A 605 -1.30 22.79 13.94
N PRO A 606 -0.57 22.21 12.98
CA PRO A 606 -0.54 22.55 11.56
C PRO A 606 -1.77 22.03 10.80
N ILE A 607 -2.07 22.63 9.65
CA ILE A 607 -3.10 22.19 8.71
C ILE A 607 -2.46 22.05 7.33
N ASP A 608 -2.52 20.86 6.78
CA ASP A 608 -1.97 20.54 5.45
C ASP A 608 -3.00 20.68 4.32
N ASP A 609 -4.31 20.72 4.64
CA ASP A 609 -5.37 20.94 3.64
C ASP A 609 -5.40 22.39 3.17
N ASN A 610 -5.11 22.61 1.89
CA ASN A 610 -5.10 23.91 1.24
C ASN A 610 -6.49 24.36 0.70
N ASN A 611 -7.54 23.57 0.90
CA ASN A 611 -8.87 23.83 0.36
C ASN A 611 -9.86 24.40 1.38
N ILE A 612 -9.49 24.49 2.65
CA ILE A 612 -10.36 24.97 3.73
C ILE A 612 -10.69 26.45 3.51
N ARG A 613 -11.97 26.79 3.53
CA ARG A 613 -12.48 28.14 3.27
C ARG A 613 -13.10 28.77 4.50
N ARG A 614 -13.07 30.07 4.54
CA ARG A 614 -13.81 30.84 5.53
C ARG A 614 -15.32 30.54 5.45
N GLY A 615 -15.90 30.17 6.58
CA GLY A 615 -17.31 29.81 6.68
C GLY A 615 -17.56 28.31 6.64
N ASP A 616 -16.56 27.50 6.30
CA ASP A 616 -16.67 26.05 6.40
C ASP A 616 -16.91 25.63 7.85
N ARG A 617 -17.77 24.63 8.04
CA ARG A 617 -17.96 24.00 9.32
C ARG A 617 -17.08 22.75 9.38
N VAL A 618 -16.14 22.75 10.29
CA VAL A 618 -15.15 21.70 10.41
C VAL A 618 -15.23 21.03 11.78
N MET A 619 -14.95 19.74 11.81
CA MET A 619 -14.65 18.97 13.00
C MET A 619 -13.14 18.78 13.06
N VAL A 620 -12.54 19.11 14.18
CA VAL A 620 -11.09 19.08 14.36
C VAL A 620 -10.76 18.26 15.60
N THR A 621 -9.90 17.27 15.43
CA THR A 621 -9.31 16.53 16.53
C THR A 621 -7.83 16.88 16.63
N GLY A 622 -7.38 17.22 17.84
CA GLY A 622 -5.98 17.60 18.06
C GLY A 622 -5.64 17.71 19.53
N SER A 623 -4.34 17.74 19.83
CA SER A 623 -3.84 17.96 21.18
C SER A 623 -3.73 19.46 21.48
N ILE A 624 -4.02 19.81 22.72
CA ILE A 624 -3.76 21.17 23.22
C ILE A 624 -2.27 21.37 23.38
N SER A 625 -1.75 22.48 22.89
CA SER A 625 -0.41 22.95 23.21
C SER A 625 -0.40 24.47 23.43
N GLU A 626 0.45 24.94 24.36
CA GLU A 626 0.71 26.37 24.53
C GLU A 626 1.83 26.78 23.56
N TYR A 627 1.49 27.66 22.62
CA TYR A 627 2.51 28.31 21.79
C TYR A 627 3.10 29.48 22.59
N ILE A 628 4.37 29.34 22.98
CA ILE A 628 5.11 30.38 23.71
C ILE A 628 5.88 31.26 22.72
#